data_cb8bbf0254affa5eed7d6188982753d8
#
_entry.id   cb8bbf0254affa5eed7d6188982753d8
#
_cell.length_a   1.000
_cell.length_b   1.000
_cell.length_c   1.000
_cell.angle_alpha   90.00
_cell.angle_beta   90.00
_cell.angle_gamma   90.00
#
_symmetry.space_group_name_H-M   'P 1'
#
loop_
_entity.id
_entity.type
_entity.pdbx_description
1 polymer ?
#
loop_
_entity_poly.entity_id
_entity_poly.type
_entity_poly.pdbx_seq_one_letter_code
_entity_poly.pdbx_strand_id
1 'polypeptide(L)'
;MQKMSYKGWVWPQNPEKYEEFYLREPVYAKISQKVWVFKGMGPRKLTVKGEGVFCGKDAFSDFKALAALFSNTESGELVHPVWGSVQAYFTELEMIQEPKENEISYRFTFREADANDAIPK
;
A
#
# COMPACT_ATOMS: atom_id res chain seq x y z
N MET A 1 9.26 14.95 11.70
CA MET A 1 8.95 14.26 10.44
C MET A 1 7.44 14.12 10.30
N GLN A 2 6.94 14.33 9.09
CA GLN A 2 5.52 14.19 8.81
C GLN A 2 5.09 12.74 9.03
N LYS A 3 3.92 12.55 9.64
CA LYS A 3 3.38 11.22 9.82
C LYS A 3 2.75 10.71 8.54
N MET A 4 2.92 9.42 8.30
CA MET A 4 2.28 8.74 7.19
C MET A 4 0.77 8.65 7.43
N SER A 5 -0.01 8.74 6.37
CA SER A 5 -1.46 8.59 6.46
C SER A 5 -2.02 7.93 5.20
N TYR A 6 -3.18 7.32 5.34
CA TYR A 6 -3.89 6.72 4.21
C TYR A 6 -5.39 6.90 4.40
N LYS A 7 -6.05 7.47 3.41
CA LYS A 7 -7.49 7.76 3.46
C LYS A 7 -7.88 8.54 4.71
N GLY A 8 -7.00 9.46 5.14
CA GLY A 8 -7.25 10.28 6.30
C GLY A 8 -6.88 9.67 7.64
N TRP A 9 -6.61 8.36 7.69
CA TRP A 9 -6.14 7.73 8.91
C TRP A 9 -4.63 7.96 9.06
N VAL A 10 -4.22 8.52 10.19
CA VAL A 10 -2.83 8.89 10.45
C VAL A 10 -2.17 7.83 11.32
N TRP A 11 -0.99 7.36 10.89
CA TRP A 11 -0.21 6.42 11.71
C TRP A 11 0.14 7.06 13.04
N PRO A 12 -0.14 6.40 14.17
CA PRO A 12 0.28 6.95 15.50
C PRO A 12 1.79 7.07 15.59
N GLN A 13 2.51 6.11 15.01
CA GLN A 13 3.96 6.11 14.92
C GLN A 13 4.30 5.65 13.51
N ASN A 14 5.17 6.38 12.81
CA ASN A 14 5.56 5.99 11.47
C ASN A 14 6.18 4.59 11.47
N PRO A 15 5.96 3.80 10.41
CA PRO A 15 6.63 2.51 10.27
C PRO A 15 8.15 2.67 10.39
N GLU A 16 8.80 1.64 10.92
CA GLU A 16 10.24 1.67 11.15
C GLU A 16 11.07 1.52 9.90
N LYS A 17 10.56 0.77 8.93
CA LYS A 17 11.27 0.46 7.69
C LYS A 17 10.38 0.71 6.50
N TYR A 18 10.99 1.25 5.46
CA TYR A 18 10.32 1.44 4.17
C TYR A 18 11.18 0.87 3.07
N GLU A 19 10.52 0.38 2.04
CA GLU A 19 11.15 -0.04 0.80
C GLU A 19 10.27 0.49 -0.32
N GLU A 20 10.80 1.40 -1.12
CA GLU A 20 10.08 1.97 -2.24
C GLU A 20 10.78 1.60 -3.53
N PHE A 21 10.00 1.23 -4.51
CA PHE A 21 10.55 0.95 -5.83
C PHE A 21 9.48 1.16 -6.89
N TYR A 22 9.94 1.37 -8.10
CA TYR A 22 9.05 1.53 -9.24
C TYR A 22 9.02 0.24 -10.03
N LEU A 23 7.83 -0.14 -10.46
CA LEU A 23 7.64 -1.32 -11.30
C LEU A 23 7.00 -0.92 -12.61
N ARG A 24 7.37 -1.63 -13.67
CA ARG A 24 6.65 -1.61 -14.93
C ARG A 24 6.25 -3.04 -15.25
N GLU A 25 5.02 -3.22 -15.66
CA GLU A 25 4.54 -4.54 -16.03
C GLU A 25 4.47 -4.65 -17.54
N PRO A 26 4.79 -5.83 -18.10
CA PRO A 26 4.65 -6.02 -19.54
C PRO A 26 3.18 -5.96 -19.93
N VAL A 27 2.93 -5.34 -21.07
CA VAL A 27 1.58 -5.23 -21.64
C VAL A 27 1.52 -6.13 -22.86
N TYR A 28 0.50 -6.98 -22.92
CA TYR A 28 0.28 -7.91 -24.02
C TYR A 28 -1.08 -7.68 -24.64
N ALA A 29 -1.17 -7.86 -25.96
CA ALA A 29 -2.44 -7.90 -26.66
C ALA A 29 -2.70 -9.31 -27.13
N LYS A 30 -3.91 -9.80 -26.93
CA LYS A 30 -4.31 -11.13 -27.41
C LYS A 30 -4.80 -10.99 -28.83
N ILE A 31 -4.12 -11.64 -29.77
CA ILE A 31 -4.49 -11.59 -31.17
C ILE A 31 -5.22 -12.84 -31.64
N SER A 32 -5.15 -13.94 -30.89
CA SER A 32 -5.95 -15.13 -31.11
C SER A 32 -6.06 -15.89 -29.80
N GLN A 33 -6.82 -17.00 -29.78
CA GLN A 33 -7.03 -17.76 -28.54
C GLN A 33 -5.73 -18.25 -27.89
N LYS A 34 -4.69 -18.42 -28.70
CA LYS A 34 -3.42 -18.97 -28.18
C LYS A 34 -2.22 -18.04 -28.37
N VAL A 35 -2.43 -16.87 -28.94
CA VAL A 35 -1.32 -16.00 -29.30
C VAL A 35 -1.46 -14.64 -28.58
N TRP A 36 -0.43 -14.29 -27.82
CA TRP A 36 -0.31 -13.00 -27.16
C TRP A 36 0.90 -12.28 -27.75
N VAL A 37 0.76 -11.00 -28.00
CA VAL A 37 1.83 -10.18 -28.54
C VAL A 37 2.23 -9.15 -27.50
N PHE A 38 3.54 -9.06 -27.24
CA PHE A 38 4.11 -8.07 -26.33
C PHE A 38 3.95 -6.67 -26.95
N LYS A 39 3.33 -5.77 -26.20
CA LYS A 39 3.08 -4.39 -26.63
C LYS A 39 4.02 -3.38 -26.00
N GLY A 40 4.94 -3.82 -25.16
CA GLY A 40 5.85 -2.95 -24.45
C GLY A 40 5.58 -2.97 -22.97
N MET A 41 6.25 -2.07 -22.27
CA MET A 41 6.10 -1.96 -20.82
C MET A 41 5.04 -0.93 -20.48
N GLY A 42 4.26 -1.21 -19.45
CA GLY A 42 3.28 -0.30 -18.94
C GLY A 42 3.91 0.91 -18.24
N PRO A 43 3.09 1.84 -17.73
CA PRO A 43 3.61 3.00 -17.03
C PRO A 43 4.33 2.60 -15.74
N ARG A 44 5.27 3.44 -15.34
CA ARG A 44 5.98 3.28 -14.08
C ARG A 44 5.01 3.49 -12.92
N LYS A 45 5.02 2.58 -11.96
CA LYS A 45 4.20 2.68 -10.75
C LYS A 45 5.05 2.56 -9.52
N LEU A 46 4.78 3.41 -8.54
CA LEU A 46 5.46 3.37 -7.25
C LEU A 46 4.85 2.25 -6.40
N THR A 47 5.72 1.45 -5.81
CA THR A 47 5.33 0.46 -4.80
C THR A 47 6.01 0.83 -3.50
N VAL A 48 5.24 0.89 -2.43
CA VAL A 48 5.75 1.22 -1.09
C VAL A 48 5.48 0.02 -0.19
N LYS A 49 6.54 -0.56 0.34
CA LYS A 49 6.45 -1.62 1.34
C LYS A 49 7.04 -1.10 2.64
N GLY A 50 6.49 -1.54 3.74
CA GLY A 50 7.02 -1.13 5.01
C GLY A 50 6.73 -2.13 6.10
N GLU A 51 7.44 -1.97 7.20
CA GLU A 51 7.24 -2.73 8.41
C GLU A 51 7.21 -1.77 9.59
N GLY A 52 6.36 -2.07 10.55
CA GLY A 52 6.28 -1.26 11.75
C GLY A 52 5.77 -2.06 12.93
N VAL A 53 5.67 -1.38 14.04
CA VAL A 53 5.19 -1.95 15.29
C VAL A 53 4.21 -0.95 15.90
N PHE A 54 3.03 -1.43 16.24
CA PHE A 54 2.12 -0.66 17.09
C PHE A 54 2.40 -1.04 18.54
N CYS A 55 2.65 -0.06 19.38
CA CYS A 55 2.96 -0.26 20.78
C CYS A 55 2.00 0.50 21.67
N GLY A 56 1.81 -0.01 22.88
CA GLY A 56 1.00 0.65 23.88
C GLY A 56 -0.39 0.05 23.98
N LYS A 57 -1.21 0.61 24.80
CA LYS A 57 -2.55 0.09 25.10
C LYS A 57 -3.46 0.08 23.87
N ASP A 58 -3.17 0.91 22.87
CA ASP A 58 -3.98 1.02 21.66
C ASP A 58 -3.45 0.20 20.50
N ALA A 59 -2.43 -0.65 20.73
CA ALA A 59 -1.80 -1.43 19.66
C ALA A 59 -2.80 -2.25 18.86
N PHE A 60 -3.69 -2.97 19.52
CA PHE A 60 -4.68 -3.80 18.84
C PHE A 60 -5.71 -2.98 18.09
N SER A 61 -6.18 -1.90 18.69
CA SER A 61 -7.16 -1.04 18.01
C SER A 61 -6.55 -0.33 16.81
N ASP A 62 -5.29 0.04 16.90
CA ASP A 62 -4.57 0.65 15.76
C ASP A 62 -4.43 -0.35 14.62
N PHE A 63 -4.07 -1.60 14.93
CA PHE A 63 -3.95 -2.62 13.89
C PHE A 63 -5.31 -2.93 13.27
N LYS A 64 -6.37 -2.97 14.08
CA LYS A 64 -7.73 -3.19 13.55
C LYS A 64 -8.17 -2.07 12.64
N ALA A 65 -7.81 -0.82 12.97
CA ALA A 65 -8.11 0.31 12.11
C ALA A 65 -7.42 0.17 10.76
N LEU A 66 -6.15 -0.24 10.79
CA LEU A 66 -5.38 -0.48 9.56
C LEU A 66 -5.99 -1.63 8.74
N ALA A 67 -6.41 -2.70 9.41
CA ALA A 67 -7.07 -3.83 8.75
C ALA A 67 -8.40 -3.41 8.10
N ALA A 68 -9.14 -2.50 8.74
CA ALA A 68 -10.37 -1.98 8.17
C ALA A 68 -10.11 -1.19 6.89
N LEU A 69 -9.02 -0.41 6.86
CA LEU A 69 -8.60 0.28 5.64
C LEU A 69 -8.24 -0.72 4.54
N PHE A 70 -7.54 -1.78 4.91
CA PHE A 70 -7.17 -2.82 3.96
C PHE A 70 -8.38 -3.53 3.36
N SER A 71 -9.45 -3.67 4.13
CA SER A 71 -10.66 -4.33 3.65
C SER A 71 -11.39 -3.55 2.56
N ASN A 72 -11.16 -2.26 2.47
CA ASN A 72 -11.74 -1.43 1.41
C ASN A 72 -10.86 -1.55 0.17
N THR A 73 -11.45 -2.00 -0.94
CA THR A 73 -10.70 -2.29 -2.17
C THR A 73 -10.49 -1.06 -3.06
N GLU A 74 -11.06 0.07 -2.71
CA GLU A 74 -10.88 1.29 -3.49
C GLU A 74 -9.53 1.95 -3.19
N SER A 75 -8.99 2.67 -4.18
CA SER A 75 -7.79 3.45 -3.96
C SER A 75 -8.06 4.67 -3.07
N GLY A 76 -7.03 5.18 -2.47
CA GLY A 76 -7.12 6.36 -1.65
C GLY A 76 -5.80 7.11 -1.61
N GLU A 77 -5.81 8.27 -0.98
CA GLU A 77 -4.61 9.08 -0.85
C GLU A 77 -3.69 8.51 0.23
N LEU A 78 -2.48 8.15 -0.19
CA LEU A 78 -1.39 7.79 0.71
C LEU A 78 -0.46 8.98 0.82
N VAL A 79 -0.25 9.47 2.03
CA VAL A 79 0.71 10.53 2.29
C VAL A 79 1.95 9.90 2.90
N HIS A 80 3.05 9.98 2.17
CA HIS A 80 4.32 9.38 2.57
C HIS A 80 5.30 10.48 2.98
N PRO A 81 6.07 10.28 4.05
CA PRO A 81 7.00 11.33 4.51
C PRO A 81 8.00 11.80 3.48
N VAL A 82 8.39 10.93 2.55
CA VAL A 82 9.38 11.26 1.51
C VAL A 82 8.71 11.63 0.19
N TRP A 83 7.71 10.85 -0.25
CA TRP A 83 7.13 10.99 -1.59
C TRP A 83 5.94 11.94 -1.65
N GLY A 84 5.43 12.37 -0.51
CA GLY A 84 4.27 13.21 -0.47
C GLY A 84 3.00 12.42 -0.75
N SER A 85 2.09 13.01 -1.49
CA SER A 85 0.76 12.45 -1.70
C SER A 85 0.70 11.63 -2.98
N VAL A 86 0.20 10.39 -2.88
CA VAL A 86 0.08 9.46 -4.01
C VAL A 86 -1.26 8.75 -3.89
N GLN A 87 -1.98 8.63 -5.01
CA GLN A 87 -3.19 7.81 -5.05
C GLN A 87 -2.76 6.35 -5.14
N ALA A 88 -3.18 5.53 -4.19
CA ALA A 88 -2.69 4.16 -4.08
C ALA A 88 -3.75 3.19 -3.58
N TYR A 89 -3.54 1.92 -3.97
CA TYR A 89 -4.27 0.79 -3.40
C TYR A 89 -3.48 0.19 -2.25
N PHE A 90 -4.17 -0.25 -1.23
CA PHE A 90 -3.59 -0.99 -0.13
C PHE A 90 -3.65 -2.48 -0.50
N THR A 91 -2.53 -3.04 -0.94
CA THR A 91 -2.54 -4.36 -1.58
C THR A 91 -2.14 -5.51 -0.67
N GLU A 92 -1.47 -5.25 0.45
CA GLU A 92 -1.02 -6.31 1.34
C GLU A 92 -0.93 -5.82 2.77
N LEU A 93 -1.40 -6.63 3.69
CA LEU A 93 -1.24 -6.39 5.12
C LEU A 93 -1.00 -7.73 5.81
N GLU A 94 0.05 -7.80 6.61
CA GLU A 94 0.44 -9.02 7.30
C GLU A 94 0.87 -8.72 8.73
N MET A 95 0.44 -9.56 9.66
CA MET A 95 0.95 -9.56 11.02
C MET A 95 2.14 -10.53 11.03
N ILE A 96 3.35 -10.03 11.28
CA ILE A 96 4.57 -10.81 11.05
C ILE A 96 5.09 -11.57 12.27
N GLN A 97 4.47 -11.37 13.42
CA GLN A 97 4.82 -12.09 14.65
C GLN A 97 3.57 -12.35 15.44
N GLU A 98 3.64 -13.33 16.35
CA GLU A 98 2.55 -13.50 17.29
C GLU A 98 2.40 -12.22 18.10
N PRO A 99 1.16 -11.75 18.29
CA PRO A 99 0.95 -10.52 19.05
C PRO A 99 1.35 -10.69 20.50
N LYS A 100 2.05 -9.71 21.02
CA LYS A 100 2.34 -9.62 22.44
C LYS A 100 1.39 -8.62 23.07
N GLU A 101 1.30 -8.64 24.36
CA GLU A 101 0.51 -7.64 25.06
C GLU A 101 1.02 -6.24 24.69
N ASN A 102 0.12 -5.40 24.19
CA ASN A 102 0.42 -4.02 23.80
C ASN A 102 1.49 -3.88 22.71
N GLU A 103 1.65 -4.92 21.86
CA GLU A 103 2.61 -4.83 20.76
C GLU A 103 2.16 -5.71 19.60
N ILE A 104 2.10 -5.11 18.41
CA ILE A 104 1.81 -5.83 17.16
C ILE A 104 2.80 -5.38 16.09
N SER A 105 3.53 -6.34 15.54
CA SER A 105 4.43 -6.11 14.41
C SER A 105 3.68 -6.43 13.13
N TYR A 106 3.84 -5.60 12.11
CA TYR A 106 3.08 -5.74 10.87
C TYR A 106 3.93 -5.34 9.67
N ARG A 107 3.47 -5.80 8.51
CA ARG A 107 4.06 -5.47 7.21
C ARG A 107 2.93 -5.08 6.27
N PHE A 108 3.20 -4.10 5.41
CA PHE A 108 2.17 -3.61 4.47
C PHE A 108 2.78 -3.31 3.10
N THR A 109 1.89 -3.25 2.11
CA THR A 109 2.27 -2.84 0.76
C THR A 109 1.18 -1.95 0.19
N PHE A 110 1.61 -0.82 -0.39
CA PHE A 110 0.76 0.05 -1.20
C PHE A 110 1.30 0.08 -2.61
N ARG A 111 0.40 0.19 -3.56
CA ARG A 111 0.76 0.27 -4.97
C ARG A 111 0.04 1.46 -5.59
N GLU A 112 0.80 2.29 -6.29
CA GLU A 112 0.25 3.47 -6.97
C GLU A 112 -0.85 3.07 -7.93
N ALA A 113 -1.97 3.80 -7.92
CA ALA A 113 -3.08 3.56 -8.82
C ALA A 113 -2.76 4.10 -10.22
N ASP A 114 -3.33 3.48 -11.23
CA ASP A 114 -3.26 4.01 -12.59
C ASP A 114 -4.03 5.33 -12.66
N ALA A 115 -3.60 6.20 -13.56
CA ALA A 115 -4.31 7.45 -13.79
C ALA A 115 -5.78 7.19 -14.17
N ASN A 116 -6.05 6.12 -14.90
CA ASN A 116 -7.43 5.75 -15.27
C ASN A 116 -8.25 5.30 -14.06
N ASP A 117 -7.62 4.66 -13.10
CA ASP A 117 -8.30 4.22 -11.88
C ASP A 117 -8.68 5.41 -11.00
N ALA A 118 -7.89 6.47 -11.04
CA ALA A 118 -8.09 7.65 -10.22
C ALA A 118 -9.12 8.61 -10.79
N ILE A 119 -9.54 8.43 -12.03
CA ILE A 119 -10.49 9.30 -12.69
C ILE A 119 -11.91 8.95 -12.25
N PRO A 120 -12.67 9.90 -11.69
CA PRO A 120 -14.06 9.66 -11.33
C PRO A 120 -14.87 9.32 -12.58
N LYS A 121 -15.78 8.42 -12.43
CA LYS A 121 -16.67 8.01 -13.51
C LYS A 121 -17.95 8.80 -13.46
#